data_08eee259471e17eb5ac35dfc4aab8779
#
_entry.id   08eee259471e17eb5ac35dfc4aab8779
#
_cell.length_a   1.000
_cell.length_b   1.000
_cell.length_c   1.000
_cell.angle_alpha   90.00
_cell.angle_beta   90.00
_cell.angle_gamma   90.00
#
_symmetry.space_group_name_H-M   'P 1'
#
loop_
_entity.id
_entity.type
_entity.pdbx_description
1 polymer ?
#
loop_
_entity_poly.entity_id
_entity_poly.type
_entity_poly.pdbx_seq_one_letter_code
_entity_poly.pdbx_strand_id
1 'polypeptide(L)'
;MNTSANASKSRSSLAHSYKYPPDQIVSAISTGNENFTTKEELQEFLENNFQLIMRSFRAKRKLSNIERVKISKGIIQYLLTNPERLLNTKELEHISTLISEVFVGELPSTYYRRYTQGRHASGKLHDAYNNYRTFLAKSGIIQRRTKSRFAASSESEADIDQVSQDANITELTKFMEGAGQLMDNEVVNPQDILESWRHTFSRRRQELKAAKTPELYLKKYPVLLQPKGHQLYLLDAEMLIRKPLSFEVPSAFVSSISGLVKTKHDSVVAILKLIEDEECRIKRTVIAFMLLPYMFPPPIVTSENALVKMTKAECMESFINHYPDIETAEAAVTKLLAKQTEMKPFIVFIGSPIKISWLVMGSTKYSFEDLNSCIKHAMAAYLALNITYPFASQKPWFLLQKYIFKVSLPSDHMLDNKVKTVANDLNLIAR
;
A
#
# COMPACT_ATOMS: atom_id res chain seq x y z
N MET A 1 51.22 -28.26 -30.82
CA MET A 1 50.41 -28.31 -32.08
C MET A 1 49.05 -28.82 -31.71
N ASN A 2 48.05 -28.14 -32.15
CA ASN A 2 46.60 -28.28 -32.01
C ASN A 2 45.94 -27.45 -30.91
N THR A 3 45.63 -26.23 -31.30
CA THR A 3 44.69 -25.33 -30.72
C THR A 3 43.25 -25.72 -31.11
N SER A 4 42.39 -25.98 -30.15
CA SER A 4 40.95 -26.09 -30.41
C SER A 4 40.24 -24.89 -29.77
N ALA A 5 39.69 -24.03 -30.61
CA ALA A 5 38.91 -22.89 -30.28
C ALA A 5 37.50 -23.30 -29.83
N ASN A 6 37.12 -22.95 -28.63
CA ASN A 6 35.72 -23.03 -28.15
C ASN A 6 34.95 -21.78 -28.59
N ALA A 7 34.04 -21.94 -29.51
CA ALA A 7 33.10 -20.92 -29.95
C ALA A 7 31.95 -20.81 -28.93
N SER A 8 31.94 -19.72 -28.18
CA SER A 8 30.81 -19.32 -27.32
C SER A 8 29.67 -18.82 -28.22
N LYS A 9 28.56 -19.56 -28.28
CA LYS A 9 27.30 -19.10 -28.88
C LYS A 9 26.63 -18.08 -27.94
N SER A 10 26.77 -16.81 -28.27
CA SER A 10 25.96 -15.75 -27.69
C SER A 10 24.51 -15.87 -28.19
N ARG A 11 23.58 -16.21 -27.29
CA ARG A 11 22.15 -16.05 -27.54
C ARG A 11 21.81 -14.57 -27.38
N SER A 12 21.61 -13.89 -28.50
CA SER A 12 21.01 -12.56 -28.54
C SER A 12 19.53 -12.65 -28.14
N SER A 13 19.21 -12.18 -26.95
CA SER A 13 17.82 -11.90 -26.55
C SER A 13 17.36 -10.65 -27.29
N LEU A 14 16.40 -10.79 -28.18
CA LEU A 14 15.67 -9.70 -28.82
C LEU A 14 14.84 -8.97 -27.78
N ALA A 15 15.43 -7.97 -27.11
CA ALA A 15 14.71 -6.97 -26.38
C ALA A 15 14.03 -6.04 -27.40
N HIS A 16 12.72 -6.20 -27.63
CA HIS A 16 11.93 -5.25 -28.39
C HIS A 16 11.82 -3.95 -27.59
N SER A 17 12.79 -3.08 -27.74
CA SER A 17 12.76 -1.69 -27.35
C SER A 17 11.75 -0.97 -28.27
N TYR A 18 10.55 -0.69 -27.79
CA TYR A 18 9.61 0.19 -28.46
C TYR A 18 10.12 1.65 -28.35
N LYS A 19 10.97 2.04 -29.27
CA LYS A 19 11.25 3.45 -29.56
C LYS A 19 10.15 3.95 -30.49
N TYR A 20 9.21 4.72 -29.94
CA TYR A 20 8.45 5.70 -30.72
C TYR A 20 8.83 7.09 -30.20
N PRO A 21 9.33 7.97 -31.07
CA PRO A 21 9.57 9.35 -30.70
C PRO A 21 8.25 10.06 -30.42
N PRO A 22 8.19 10.95 -29.40
CA PRO A 22 6.98 11.71 -29.05
C PRO A 22 6.53 12.74 -30.10
N ASP A 23 7.32 12.99 -31.11
CA ASP A 23 7.24 14.25 -31.87
C ASP A 23 6.39 14.19 -33.16
N GLN A 24 5.74 13.07 -33.48
CA GLN A 24 4.96 12.96 -34.72
C GLN A 24 3.45 13.14 -34.59
N ILE A 25 2.90 13.37 -33.38
CA ILE A 25 1.46 13.56 -33.19
C ILE A 25 1.08 15.05 -32.98
N VAL A 26 2.05 15.97 -32.89
CA VAL A 26 1.81 17.37 -32.46
C VAL A 26 1.50 18.33 -33.63
N SER A 27 1.51 17.91 -34.89
CA SER A 27 1.43 18.84 -36.03
C SER A 27 0.05 19.17 -36.59
N ALA A 28 -1.05 18.80 -35.90
CA ALA A 28 -2.40 19.17 -36.32
C ALA A 28 -3.31 19.53 -35.14
N ILE A 29 -2.89 20.51 -34.32
CA ILE A 29 -3.77 21.12 -33.31
C ILE A 29 -4.31 22.41 -33.88
N SER A 30 -5.40 22.33 -34.62
CA SER A 30 -6.34 23.45 -34.76
C SER A 30 -7.11 23.57 -33.44
N THR A 31 -7.27 24.79 -32.96
CA THR A 31 -8.05 25.23 -31.81
C THR A 31 -9.49 24.73 -31.83
N GLY A 32 -9.73 23.48 -31.46
CA GLY A 32 -11.04 22.84 -31.40
C GLY A 32 -11.23 22.20 -30.03
N ASN A 33 -12.44 22.19 -29.57
CA ASN A 33 -12.95 21.62 -28.33
C ASN A 33 -12.15 20.38 -27.88
N GLU A 34 -11.55 20.43 -26.68
CA GLU A 34 -10.77 19.31 -26.09
C GLU A 34 -11.63 18.09 -25.71
N ASN A 35 -12.90 18.02 -26.14
CA ASN A 35 -13.84 16.94 -25.84
C ASN A 35 -14.45 16.38 -27.12
N PHE A 36 -14.68 15.08 -27.15
CA PHE A 36 -15.58 14.48 -28.14
C PHE A 36 -17.02 14.62 -27.62
N THR A 37 -17.84 15.40 -28.30
CA THR A 37 -19.24 15.57 -27.94
C THR A 37 -20.15 14.68 -28.81
N THR A 38 -19.71 14.35 -30.02
CA THR A 38 -20.46 13.54 -30.96
C THR A 38 -19.68 12.35 -31.51
N LYS A 39 -20.41 11.39 -32.07
CA LYS A 39 -19.84 10.21 -32.76
C LYS A 39 -18.97 10.64 -33.94
N GLU A 40 -19.43 11.63 -34.69
CA GLU A 40 -18.78 12.13 -35.90
C GLU A 40 -17.40 12.71 -35.57
N GLU A 41 -17.27 13.49 -34.50
CA GLU A 41 -15.98 14.04 -34.03
C GLU A 41 -15.00 12.94 -33.65
N LEU A 42 -15.47 11.93 -32.89
CA LEU A 42 -14.63 10.79 -32.54
C LEU A 42 -14.24 9.97 -33.79
N GLN A 43 -15.17 9.77 -34.73
CA GLN A 43 -14.90 9.02 -35.96
C GLN A 43 -13.85 9.74 -36.79
N GLU A 44 -13.97 11.05 -36.98
CA GLU A 44 -13.01 11.88 -37.73
C GLU A 44 -11.63 11.81 -37.09
N PHE A 45 -11.55 11.94 -35.76
CA PHE A 45 -10.28 11.77 -35.01
C PHE A 45 -9.65 10.39 -35.26
N LEU A 46 -10.46 9.33 -35.22
CA LEU A 46 -9.99 7.97 -35.44
C LEU A 46 -9.56 7.73 -36.89
N GLU A 47 -10.25 8.29 -37.84
CA GLU A 47 -9.89 8.21 -39.27
C GLU A 47 -8.57 8.92 -39.58
N ASN A 48 -8.35 10.07 -38.93
CA ASN A 48 -7.12 10.83 -39.12
C ASN A 48 -5.89 10.16 -38.41
N ASN A 49 -6.08 9.59 -37.22
CA ASN A 49 -4.98 9.10 -36.41
C ASN A 49 -4.80 7.56 -36.41
N PHE A 50 -5.84 6.80 -36.79
CA PHE A 50 -5.84 5.34 -36.74
C PHE A 50 -6.33 4.67 -38.00
N GLN A 51 -5.97 5.20 -39.18
CA GLN A 51 -6.43 4.74 -40.50
C GLN A 51 -6.33 3.23 -40.70
N LEU A 52 -5.21 2.60 -40.28
CA LEU A 52 -5.04 1.15 -40.43
C LEU A 52 -6.02 0.35 -39.60
N ILE A 53 -6.32 0.83 -38.38
CA ILE A 53 -7.31 0.18 -37.50
C ILE A 53 -8.70 0.34 -38.09
N MET A 54 -9.07 1.55 -38.58
CA MET A 54 -10.33 1.83 -39.22
C MET A 54 -10.53 0.95 -40.48
N ARG A 55 -9.51 0.81 -41.29
CA ARG A 55 -9.54 -0.12 -42.49
C ARG A 55 -9.71 -1.58 -42.06
N SER A 56 -8.93 -2.02 -41.04
CA SER A 56 -9.00 -3.38 -40.46
C SER A 56 -10.40 -3.67 -39.91
N PHE A 57 -11.00 -2.72 -39.18
CA PHE A 57 -12.35 -2.87 -38.68
C PHE A 57 -13.42 -2.93 -39.80
N ARG A 58 -13.31 -2.08 -40.82
CA ARG A 58 -14.22 -2.13 -41.97
C ARG A 58 -14.21 -3.49 -42.67
N ALA A 59 -13.04 -4.12 -42.75
CA ALA A 59 -12.86 -5.45 -43.34
C ALA A 59 -13.36 -6.60 -42.47
N LYS A 60 -13.01 -6.57 -41.17
CA LYS A 60 -13.23 -7.69 -40.26
C LYS A 60 -14.43 -7.55 -39.35
N ARG A 61 -15.02 -6.33 -39.26
CA ARG A 61 -16.13 -5.97 -38.36
C ARG A 61 -15.86 -6.29 -36.87
N LYS A 62 -14.56 -6.39 -36.48
CA LYS A 62 -14.15 -6.72 -35.13
C LYS A 62 -12.80 -6.11 -34.81
N LEU A 63 -12.63 -5.54 -33.59
CA LEU A 63 -11.34 -5.07 -33.09
C LEU A 63 -10.63 -6.16 -32.31
N SER A 64 -9.34 -6.29 -32.53
CA SER A 64 -8.45 -7.08 -31.67
C SER A 64 -8.19 -6.37 -30.34
N ASN A 65 -7.73 -7.10 -29.32
CA ASN A 65 -7.39 -6.49 -28.03
C ASN A 65 -6.26 -5.43 -28.14
N ILE A 66 -5.32 -5.63 -29.06
CA ILE A 66 -4.22 -4.69 -29.33
C ILE A 66 -4.77 -3.39 -29.93
N GLU A 67 -5.71 -3.48 -30.86
CA GLU A 67 -6.34 -2.32 -31.49
C GLU A 67 -7.17 -1.53 -30.48
N ARG A 68 -7.94 -2.20 -29.61
CA ARG A 68 -8.69 -1.56 -28.50
C ARG A 68 -7.76 -0.77 -27.58
N VAL A 69 -6.62 -1.34 -27.20
CA VAL A 69 -5.62 -0.66 -26.35
C VAL A 69 -5.00 0.54 -27.06
N LYS A 70 -4.68 0.43 -28.36
CA LYS A 70 -4.11 1.54 -29.14
C LYS A 70 -5.09 2.72 -29.26
N ILE A 71 -6.34 2.43 -29.60
CA ILE A 71 -7.40 3.43 -29.69
C ILE A 71 -7.58 4.14 -28.35
N SER A 72 -7.72 3.37 -27.25
CA SER A 72 -7.92 3.94 -25.92
C SER A 72 -6.76 4.84 -25.49
N LYS A 73 -5.51 4.43 -25.78
CA LYS A 73 -4.33 5.27 -25.49
C LYS A 73 -4.34 6.57 -26.29
N GLY A 74 -4.62 6.52 -27.59
CA GLY A 74 -4.61 7.71 -28.42
C GLY A 74 -5.73 8.69 -28.04
N ILE A 75 -6.93 8.19 -27.73
CA ILE A 75 -8.03 9.02 -27.24
C ILE A 75 -7.64 9.72 -25.95
N ILE A 76 -7.06 8.99 -24.97
CA ILE A 76 -6.64 9.59 -23.69
C ILE A 76 -5.50 10.60 -23.89
N GLN A 77 -4.54 10.32 -24.75
CA GLN A 77 -3.47 11.27 -25.08
C GLN A 77 -3.99 12.57 -25.68
N TYR A 78 -4.95 12.47 -26.59
CA TYR A 78 -5.62 13.64 -27.18
C TYR A 78 -6.40 14.44 -26.14
N LEU A 79 -7.21 13.81 -25.33
CA LEU A 79 -8.00 14.46 -24.28
C LEU A 79 -7.15 15.10 -23.18
N LEU A 80 -5.95 14.60 -22.97
CA LEU A 80 -4.98 15.11 -21.99
C LEU A 80 -3.84 15.89 -22.66
N THR A 81 -4.11 16.54 -23.79
CA THR A 81 -3.18 17.52 -24.38
C THR A 81 -2.83 18.62 -23.38
N ASN A 82 -3.81 19.06 -22.57
CA ASN A 82 -3.54 19.77 -21.33
C ASN A 82 -3.28 18.78 -20.19
N PRO A 83 -2.02 18.63 -19.69
CA PRO A 83 -1.66 17.62 -18.69
C PRO A 83 -2.38 17.79 -17.35
N GLU A 84 -2.80 19.00 -16.98
CA GLU A 84 -3.48 19.29 -15.71
C GLU A 84 -4.98 18.90 -15.74
N ARG A 85 -5.52 18.63 -16.92
CA ARG A 85 -6.91 18.23 -17.07
C ARG A 85 -7.19 16.88 -16.38
N LEU A 86 -8.33 16.83 -15.70
CA LEU A 86 -8.84 15.60 -15.07
C LEU A 86 -10.10 15.15 -15.81
N LEU A 87 -10.09 13.89 -16.26
CA LEU A 87 -11.30 13.27 -16.81
C LEU A 87 -12.15 12.70 -15.67
N ASN A 88 -13.43 13.05 -15.67
CA ASN A 88 -14.39 12.54 -14.70
C ASN A 88 -15.10 11.27 -15.20
N THR A 89 -15.87 10.64 -14.31
CA THR A 89 -16.62 9.41 -14.61
C THR A 89 -17.58 9.57 -15.80
N LYS A 90 -18.30 10.69 -15.87
CA LYS A 90 -19.30 10.93 -16.93
C LYS A 90 -18.64 11.09 -18.30
N GLU A 91 -17.48 11.75 -18.36
CA GLU A 91 -16.70 11.87 -19.60
C GLU A 91 -16.23 10.51 -20.11
N LEU A 92 -15.68 9.66 -19.23
CA LEU A 92 -15.23 8.32 -19.61
C LEU A 92 -16.39 7.40 -20.02
N GLU A 93 -17.57 7.52 -19.38
CA GLU A 93 -18.78 6.80 -19.78
C GLU A 93 -19.24 7.27 -21.17
N HIS A 94 -19.31 8.58 -21.38
CA HIS A 94 -19.71 9.15 -22.66
C HIS A 94 -18.79 8.71 -23.80
N ILE A 95 -17.48 8.82 -23.63
CA ILE A 95 -16.49 8.37 -24.63
C ILE A 95 -16.62 6.87 -24.91
N SER A 96 -16.86 6.05 -23.87
CA SER A 96 -17.04 4.61 -24.04
C SER A 96 -18.29 4.28 -24.89
N THR A 97 -19.34 5.08 -24.78
CA THR A 97 -20.56 4.99 -25.59
C THR A 97 -20.25 5.38 -27.03
N LEU A 98 -19.59 6.53 -27.26
CA LEU A 98 -19.19 6.96 -28.59
C LEU A 98 -18.33 5.93 -29.33
N ILE A 99 -17.38 5.29 -28.61
CA ILE A 99 -16.58 4.20 -29.21
C ILE A 99 -17.44 3.04 -29.66
N SER A 100 -18.46 2.65 -28.89
CA SER A 100 -19.38 1.55 -29.29
C SER A 100 -20.29 1.93 -30.44
N GLU A 101 -20.59 3.20 -30.62
CA GLU A 101 -21.36 3.72 -31.77
C GLU A 101 -20.52 3.76 -33.05
N VAL A 102 -19.21 4.09 -32.95
CA VAL A 102 -18.29 4.05 -34.10
C VAL A 102 -17.95 2.61 -34.47
N PHE A 103 -17.69 1.76 -33.52
CA PHE A 103 -17.31 0.37 -33.73
C PHE A 103 -18.47 -0.56 -33.36
N VAL A 104 -19.39 -0.72 -34.30
CA VAL A 104 -20.60 -1.56 -34.15
C VAL A 104 -20.19 -2.99 -33.74
N GLY A 105 -20.70 -3.45 -32.60
CA GLY A 105 -20.33 -4.75 -31.99
C GLY A 105 -19.37 -4.66 -30.80
N GLU A 106 -18.81 -3.48 -30.53
CA GLU A 106 -18.09 -3.23 -29.29
C GLU A 106 -19.03 -2.84 -28.15
N LEU A 107 -18.72 -3.25 -26.93
CA LEU A 107 -19.53 -2.90 -25.75
C LEU A 107 -18.88 -1.74 -24.99
N PRO A 108 -19.66 -0.71 -24.55
CA PRO A 108 -19.13 0.39 -23.74
C PRO A 108 -18.39 -0.11 -22.50
N SER A 109 -18.88 -1.17 -21.87
CA SER A 109 -18.28 -1.79 -20.69
C SER A 109 -16.87 -2.39 -20.91
N THR A 110 -16.45 -2.60 -22.16
CA THR A 110 -15.08 -2.98 -22.51
C THR A 110 -14.11 -1.82 -22.32
N TYR A 111 -14.58 -0.60 -22.55
CA TYR A 111 -13.79 0.62 -22.51
C TYR A 111 -13.85 1.31 -21.16
N TYR A 112 -15.07 1.40 -20.56
CA TYR A 112 -15.21 1.93 -19.22
C TYR A 112 -16.38 1.28 -18.47
N ARG A 113 -16.13 0.93 -17.21
CA ARG A 113 -17.11 0.57 -16.19
C ARG A 113 -16.87 1.42 -14.97
N ARG A 114 -17.89 2.12 -14.51
CA ARG A 114 -17.79 2.93 -13.31
C ARG A 114 -17.67 2.09 -12.05
N TYR A 115 -17.23 2.70 -10.98
CA TYR A 115 -17.25 2.10 -9.65
C TYR A 115 -18.68 1.76 -9.23
N THR A 116 -18.86 0.57 -8.71
CA THR A 116 -20.09 0.14 -8.01
C THR A 116 -19.69 -0.54 -6.71
N GLN A 117 -20.61 -0.63 -5.72
CA GLN A 117 -20.30 -1.31 -4.48
C GLN A 117 -19.75 -2.72 -4.75
N GLY A 118 -18.48 -2.95 -4.38
CA GLY A 118 -17.75 -4.20 -4.56
C GLY A 118 -16.97 -4.38 -5.87
N ARG A 119 -17.05 -3.43 -6.83
CA ARG A 119 -16.26 -3.49 -8.08
C ARG A 119 -15.63 -2.15 -8.42
N HIS A 120 -14.30 -2.14 -8.60
CA HIS A 120 -13.59 -0.93 -9.01
C HIS A 120 -13.90 -0.52 -10.44
N ALA A 121 -13.76 0.78 -10.71
CA ALA A 121 -13.78 1.29 -12.06
C ALA A 121 -12.70 0.56 -12.88
N SER A 122 -13.05 0.16 -14.11
CA SER A 122 -12.18 -0.67 -14.95
C SER A 122 -12.50 -0.44 -16.42
N GLY A 123 -11.63 -0.94 -17.32
CA GLY A 123 -11.81 -0.88 -18.75
C GLY A 123 -10.62 -0.21 -19.46
N LYS A 124 -10.58 -0.32 -20.79
CA LYS A 124 -9.41 0.09 -21.58
C LYS A 124 -9.12 1.60 -21.50
N LEU A 125 -10.14 2.45 -21.45
CA LEU A 125 -9.98 3.90 -21.24
C LEU A 125 -9.49 4.22 -19.84
N HIS A 126 -10.05 3.55 -18.81
CA HIS A 126 -9.63 3.73 -17.43
C HIS A 126 -8.16 3.35 -17.24
N ASP A 127 -7.75 2.20 -17.79
CA ASP A 127 -6.37 1.74 -17.73
C ASP A 127 -5.43 2.69 -18.48
N ALA A 128 -5.82 3.13 -19.68
CA ALA A 128 -5.06 4.10 -20.47
C ALA A 128 -4.89 5.44 -19.74
N TYR A 129 -5.98 5.96 -19.13
CA TYR A 129 -5.96 7.19 -18.35
C TYR A 129 -5.01 7.10 -17.16
N ASN A 130 -5.13 6.07 -16.34
CA ASN A 130 -4.29 5.89 -15.16
C ASN A 130 -2.79 5.71 -15.53
N ASN A 131 -2.52 4.95 -16.60
CA ASN A 131 -1.16 4.74 -17.09
C ASN A 131 -0.55 6.04 -17.62
N TYR A 132 -1.32 6.84 -18.37
CA TYR A 132 -0.84 8.10 -18.92
C TYR A 132 -0.62 9.15 -17.83
N ARG A 133 -1.53 9.28 -16.86
CA ARG A 133 -1.34 10.13 -15.67
C ARG A 133 -0.10 9.72 -14.86
N THR A 134 0.14 8.42 -14.74
CA THR A 134 1.35 7.90 -14.08
C THR A 134 2.61 8.25 -14.87
N PHE A 135 2.57 8.18 -16.19
CA PHE A 135 3.68 8.61 -17.05
C PHE A 135 3.96 10.11 -16.90
N LEU A 136 2.94 10.97 -17.00
CA LEU A 136 3.08 12.42 -16.83
C LEU A 136 3.68 12.79 -15.47
N ALA A 137 3.26 12.09 -14.41
CA ALA A 137 3.81 12.32 -13.06
C ALA A 137 5.26 11.87 -12.93
N LYS A 138 5.64 10.73 -13.55
CA LYS A 138 7.03 10.26 -13.57
C LYS A 138 7.95 11.17 -14.39
N SER A 139 7.40 11.79 -15.43
CA SER A 139 8.13 12.75 -16.27
C SER A 139 8.18 14.16 -15.66
N GLY A 140 7.65 14.36 -14.44
CA GLY A 140 7.64 15.65 -13.76
C GLY A 140 6.71 16.71 -14.38
N ILE A 141 5.90 16.34 -15.38
CA ILE A 141 5.00 17.25 -16.10
C ILE A 141 3.82 17.65 -15.21
N ILE A 142 3.35 16.75 -14.35
CA ILE A 142 2.29 17.00 -13.38
C ILE A 142 2.75 16.59 -11.99
N GLN A 143 2.30 17.32 -10.97
CA GLN A 143 2.48 16.86 -9.60
C GLN A 143 1.57 15.67 -9.34
N ARG A 144 2.15 14.56 -8.91
CA ARG A 144 1.37 13.40 -8.46
C ARG A 144 0.59 13.85 -7.23
N ARG A 145 -0.72 14.00 -7.35
CA ARG A 145 -1.58 14.05 -6.16
C ARG A 145 -1.36 12.73 -5.44
N THR A 146 -0.55 12.74 -4.40
CA THR A 146 -0.51 11.64 -3.43
C THR A 146 -1.90 11.60 -2.83
N LYS A 147 -2.74 10.68 -3.31
CA LYS A 147 -3.99 10.37 -2.65
C LYS A 147 -3.58 9.91 -1.26
N SER A 148 -3.75 10.78 -0.27
CA SER A 148 -3.74 10.36 1.12
C SER A 148 -4.64 9.13 1.20
N ARG A 149 -4.18 8.08 1.86
CA ARG A 149 -4.91 6.81 2.02
C ARG A 149 -6.35 6.99 2.52
N PHE A 150 -6.71 8.20 2.94
CA PHE A 150 -7.98 8.54 3.60
C PHE A 150 -8.80 9.63 2.89
N ALA A 151 -8.45 10.09 1.70
CA ALA A 151 -9.21 11.15 1.01
C ALA A 151 -10.58 10.70 0.44
N ALA A 152 -10.96 9.44 0.58
CA ALA A 152 -12.21 8.91 0.03
C ALA A 152 -13.38 8.82 1.05
N SER A 153 -13.19 9.27 2.29
CA SER A 153 -14.25 9.22 3.33
C SER A 153 -14.76 10.61 3.77
N SER A 154 -14.52 11.68 2.96
CA SER A 154 -14.86 13.06 3.38
C SER A 154 -16.21 13.59 2.89
N GLU A 155 -17.10 12.75 2.35
CA GLU A 155 -18.42 13.24 1.92
C GLU A 155 -19.57 13.01 2.94
N SER A 156 -19.28 12.57 4.17
CA SER A 156 -20.32 12.40 5.20
C SER A 156 -19.99 13.00 6.58
N GLU A 157 -19.00 13.90 6.69
CA GLU A 157 -18.63 14.54 7.97
C GLU A 157 -18.90 16.06 8.00
N ALA A 158 -19.90 16.54 7.25
CA ALA A 158 -20.15 17.98 7.15
C ALA A 158 -21.09 18.56 8.23
N ASP A 159 -21.56 17.80 9.20
CA ASP A 159 -22.47 18.32 10.23
C ASP A 159 -22.18 17.75 11.62
N ILE A 160 -21.05 18.12 12.24
CA ILE A 160 -20.93 18.12 13.70
C ILE A 160 -19.98 19.25 14.13
N ASP A 161 -20.58 20.28 14.70
CA ASP A 161 -20.11 21.27 15.66
C ASP A 161 -18.90 22.19 15.33
N GLN A 162 -19.23 23.36 14.82
CA GLN A 162 -18.37 24.55 14.80
C GLN A 162 -18.31 25.33 16.14
N VAL A 163 -18.91 24.88 17.20
CA VAL A 163 -19.10 25.70 18.44
C VAL A 163 -18.12 25.40 19.58
N SER A 164 -17.25 24.39 19.45
CA SER A 164 -16.33 24.00 20.55
C SER A 164 -14.84 24.19 20.28
N GLN A 165 -14.45 24.91 19.24
CA GLN A 165 -13.05 24.88 18.77
C GLN A 165 -12.05 25.70 19.63
N ASP A 166 -12.48 26.80 20.25
CA ASP A 166 -11.56 27.71 20.94
C ASP A 166 -11.25 27.32 22.39
N ALA A 167 -12.19 26.69 23.11
CA ALA A 167 -11.96 26.21 24.47
C ALA A 167 -10.98 25.01 24.50
N ASN A 168 -11.05 24.13 23.51
CA ASN A 168 -10.20 22.93 23.40
C ASN A 168 -8.71 23.23 23.09
N ILE A 169 -8.39 24.39 22.55
CA ILE A 169 -7.01 24.73 22.17
C ILE A 169 -6.16 24.99 23.43
N THR A 170 -6.70 25.71 24.40
CA THR A 170 -6.01 26.07 25.65
C THR A 170 -5.83 24.86 26.55
N GLU A 171 -6.84 23.97 26.63
CA GLU A 171 -6.75 22.70 27.36
C GLU A 171 -5.75 21.73 26.75
N LEU A 172 -5.74 21.61 25.41
CA LEU A 172 -4.78 20.72 24.73
C LEU A 172 -3.35 21.22 24.88
N THR A 173 -3.12 22.53 24.83
CA THR A 173 -1.78 23.12 25.02
C THR A 173 -1.31 22.86 26.46
N LYS A 174 -2.13 23.10 27.45
CA LYS A 174 -1.87 22.77 28.86
C LYS A 174 -1.65 21.28 29.07
N PHE A 175 -2.46 20.43 28.40
CA PHE A 175 -2.30 18.98 28.43
C PHE A 175 -0.99 18.54 27.78
N MET A 176 -0.59 19.12 26.65
CA MET A 176 0.67 18.81 25.94
C MET A 176 1.89 19.24 26.75
N GLU A 177 1.85 20.40 27.39
CA GLU A 177 2.89 20.87 28.31
C GLU A 177 2.95 20.02 29.59
N GLY A 178 1.79 19.59 30.08
CA GLY A 178 1.69 18.69 31.23
C GLY A 178 2.00 17.22 30.93
N ALA A 179 1.58 16.68 29.78
CA ALA A 179 1.70 15.24 29.46
C ALA A 179 3.14 14.77 29.30
N GLY A 180 4.06 15.64 28.88
CA GLY A 180 5.51 15.34 28.85
C GLY A 180 6.11 15.18 30.25
N GLN A 181 5.56 15.88 31.26
CA GLN A 181 5.97 15.79 32.67
C GLN A 181 5.15 14.76 33.46
N LEU A 182 3.96 14.37 32.95
CA LEU A 182 2.96 13.61 33.68
C LEU A 182 3.08 12.09 33.54
N MET A 183 3.75 11.59 32.50
CA MET A 183 3.97 10.15 32.37
C MET A 183 5.08 9.61 33.27
N ASP A 184 5.95 10.47 33.79
CA ASP A 184 7.00 10.13 34.75
C ASP A 184 6.57 10.32 36.23
N ASN A 185 5.48 11.05 36.49
CA ASN A 185 4.98 11.28 37.83
C ASN A 185 3.65 10.54 38.06
N GLU A 186 3.57 9.75 39.10
CA GLU A 186 2.40 8.95 39.53
C GLU A 186 1.11 9.74 39.82
N VAL A 187 1.05 11.02 39.52
CA VAL A 187 -0.02 11.96 39.95
C VAL A 187 -1.16 12.09 38.95
N VAL A 188 -1.02 11.63 37.71
CA VAL A 188 -2.11 11.73 36.70
C VAL A 188 -2.70 10.37 36.38
N ASN A 189 -4.02 10.29 36.53
CA ASN A 189 -4.76 9.09 36.18
C ASN A 189 -4.60 8.77 34.67
N PRO A 190 -4.09 7.59 34.30
CA PRO A 190 -3.93 7.19 32.88
C PRO A 190 -5.24 7.29 32.07
N GLN A 191 -6.39 7.15 32.71
CA GLN A 191 -7.70 7.28 32.09
C GLN A 191 -7.98 8.71 31.58
N ASP A 192 -7.57 9.72 32.33
CA ASP A 192 -7.78 11.12 31.95
C ASP A 192 -6.94 11.47 30.70
N ILE A 193 -5.76 10.88 30.57
CA ILE A 193 -4.91 11.01 29.38
C ILE A 193 -5.61 10.40 28.15
N LEU A 194 -6.14 9.19 28.28
CA LEU A 194 -6.83 8.51 27.18
C LEU A 194 -8.09 9.25 26.75
N GLU A 195 -8.83 9.81 27.72
CA GLU A 195 -10.04 10.57 27.44
C GLU A 195 -9.73 11.89 26.73
N SER A 196 -8.80 12.66 27.23
CA SER A 196 -8.33 13.89 26.55
C SER A 196 -7.77 13.60 25.16
N TRP A 197 -7.07 12.46 24.98
CA TRP A 197 -6.59 12.02 23.70
C TRP A 197 -7.74 11.71 22.73
N ARG A 198 -8.82 11.09 23.19
CA ARG A 198 -10.04 10.84 22.39
C ARG A 198 -10.65 12.14 21.87
N HIS A 199 -10.85 13.12 22.75
CA HIS A 199 -11.49 14.41 22.40
C HIS A 199 -10.75 15.17 21.32
N THR A 200 -9.43 15.02 21.24
CA THR A 200 -8.59 15.73 20.25
C THR A 200 -8.36 14.95 18.96
N PHE A 201 -8.96 13.78 18.77
CA PHE A 201 -8.72 12.88 17.63
C PHE A 201 -8.91 13.55 16.27
N SER A 202 -10.04 14.19 16.02
CA SER A 202 -10.36 14.82 14.72
C SER A 202 -9.33 15.86 14.33
N ARG A 203 -8.91 16.71 15.28
CA ARG A 203 -7.86 17.71 15.08
C ARG A 203 -6.52 17.04 14.76
N ARG A 204 -6.09 16.07 15.56
CA ARG A 204 -4.84 15.36 15.32
C ARG A 204 -4.81 14.65 13.97
N ARG A 205 -5.96 14.12 13.50
CA ARG A 205 -6.08 13.55 12.15
C ARG A 205 -5.87 14.58 11.05
N GLN A 206 -6.39 15.79 11.21
CA GLN A 206 -6.13 16.89 10.25
C GLN A 206 -4.66 17.28 10.24
N GLU A 207 -4.05 17.39 11.41
CA GLU A 207 -2.63 17.74 11.56
C GLU A 207 -1.71 16.64 11.00
N LEU A 208 -2.04 15.36 11.21
CA LEU A 208 -1.31 14.26 10.58
C LEU A 208 -1.42 14.29 9.05
N LYS A 209 -2.60 14.64 8.50
CA LYS A 209 -2.77 14.82 7.06
C LYS A 209 -1.96 16.01 6.52
N ALA A 210 -1.80 17.06 7.31
CA ALA A 210 -1.01 18.24 6.96
C ALA A 210 0.50 18.02 7.14
N ALA A 211 0.90 17.09 8.01
CA ALA A 211 2.29 16.74 8.22
C ALA A 211 2.87 16.05 6.97
N LYS A 212 4.04 16.51 6.53
CA LYS A 212 4.71 15.92 5.37
C LYS A 212 5.21 14.51 5.64
N THR A 213 5.63 14.25 6.87
CA THR A 213 6.16 12.96 7.31
C THR A 213 5.65 12.59 8.71
N PRO A 214 5.57 11.29 9.04
CA PRO A 214 5.20 10.86 10.39
C PRO A 214 6.13 11.42 11.47
N GLU A 215 7.41 11.58 11.18
CA GLU A 215 8.40 12.13 12.11
C GLU A 215 8.08 13.57 12.54
N LEU A 216 7.59 14.40 11.61
CA LEU A 216 7.15 15.77 11.93
C LEU A 216 5.92 15.77 12.85
N TYR A 217 4.99 14.83 12.63
CA TYR A 217 3.86 14.64 13.53
C TYR A 217 4.28 14.19 14.92
N LEU A 218 5.20 13.23 15.02
CA LEU A 218 5.73 12.76 16.31
C LEU A 218 6.49 13.83 17.09
N LYS A 219 7.23 14.71 16.39
CA LYS A 219 7.84 15.90 17.03
C LYS A 219 6.81 16.82 17.67
N LYS A 220 5.63 16.93 17.05
CA LYS A 220 4.53 17.73 17.62
C LYS A 220 3.85 17.03 18.79
N TYR A 221 3.81 15.70 18.80
CA TYR A 221 3.19 14.87 19.80
C TYR A 221 4.18 13.90 20.47
N PRO A 222 5.15 14.43 21.26
CA PRO A 222 6.22 13.62 21.86
C PRO A 222 5.72 12.58 22.85
N VAL A 223 4.53 12.77 23.44
CA VAL A 223 3.84 11.77 24.27
C VAL A 223 3.70 10.41 23.60
N LEU A 224 3.58 10.40 22.26
CA LEU A 224 3.55 9.16 21.47
C LEU A 224 4.85 8.37 21.54
N LEU A 225 5.98 9.00 21.85
CA LEU A 225 7.29 8.37 21.96
C LEU A 225 7.63 7.93 23.39
N GLN A 226 6.75 8.21 24.36
CA GLN A 226 6.91 7.77 25.75
C GLN A 226 6.62 6.26 25.89
N PRO A 227 7.08 5.58 26.94
CA PRO A 227 6.92 4.14 27.14
C PRO A 227 5.49 3.61 27.00
N LYS A 228 4.49 4.39 27.42
CA LYS A 228 3.05 4.06 27.27
C LYS A 228 2.40 4.66 26.04
N GLY A 229 3.14 5.37 25.19
CA GLY A 229 2.63 6.00 23.96
C GLY A 229 1.99 5.03 22.96
N HIS A 230 2.39 3.75 23.00
CA HIS A 230 1.78 2.69 22.19
C HIS A 230 0.27 2.55 22.43
N GLN A 231 -0.24 2.85 23.63
CA GLN A 231 -1.68 2.81 23.94
C GLN A 231 -2.45 3.89 23.17
N LEU A 232 -1.83 5.05 22.95
CA LEU A 232 -2.42 6.14 22.19
C LEU A 232 -2.50 5.79 20.68
N TYR A 233 -1.54 5.06 20.12
CA TYR A 233 -1.67 4.51 18.77
C TYR A 233 -2.83 3.53 18.66
N LEU A 234 -3.02 2.67 19.66
CA LEU A 234 -4.12 1.72 19.68
C LEU A 234 -5.46 2.45 19.67
N LEU A 235 -5.60 3.45 20.55
CA LEU A 235 -6.79 4.27 20.66
C LEU A 235 -7.11 4.98 19.33
N ASP A 236 -6.12 5.63 18.71
CA ASP A 236 -6.29 6.32 17.43
C ASP A 236 -6.67 5.35 16.29
N ALA A 237 -6.08 4.15 16.28
CA ALA A 237 -6.42 3.11 15.30
C ALA A 237 -7.87 2.63 15.47
N GLU A 238 -8.30 2.37 16.71
CA GLU A 238 -9.66 1.92 17.02
C GLU A 238 -10.71 2.99 16.68
N MET A 239 -10.42 4.26 16.97
CA MET A 239 -11.27 5.39 16.57
C MET A 239 -11.34 5.52 15.03
N LEU A 240 -10.22 5.32 14.33
CA LEU A 240 -10.18 5.35 12.87
C LEU A 240 -11.05 4.28 12.22
N ILE A 241 -10.97 3.04 12.74
CA ILE A 241 -11.73 1.90 12.19
C ILE A 241 -13.12 1.79 12.81
N ARG A 242 -13.46 2.63 13.79
CA ARG A 242 -14.73 2.69 14.52
C ARG A 242 -15.12 1.35 15.17
N LYS A 243 -14.14 0.58 15.61
CA LYS A 243 -14.32 -0.69 16.33
C LYS A 243 -13.03 -1.06 17.06
N PRO A 244 -13.09 -1.92 18.08
CA PRO A 244 -11.90 -2.47 18.71
C PRO A 244 -11.02 -3.22 17.66
N LEU A 245 -9.70 -3.05 17.77
CA LEU A 245 -8.76 -3.78 16.94
C LEU A 245 -8.65 -5.21 17.47
N SER A 246 -9.46 -6.12 16.91
CA SER A 246 -9.45 -7.54 17.26
C SER A 246 -8.26 -8.26 16.62
N PHE A 247 -7.79 -9.30 17.30
CA PHE A 247 -6.70 -10.16 16.82
C PHE A 247 -7.22 -11.61 16.86
N GLU A 248 -7.62 -12.12 15.71
CA GLU A 248 -8.23 -13.45 15.60
C GLU A 248 -7.46 -14.30 14.61
N VAL A 249 -6.85 -15.39 15.11
CA VAL A 249 -6.10 -16.32 14.28
C VAL A 249 -6.77 -17.73 14.39
N PRO A 250 -7.10 -18.35 13.24
CA PRO A 250 -7.66 -19.69 13.22
C PRO A 250 -6.75 -20.71 13.90
N SER A 251 -7.34 -21.69 14.56
CA SER A 251 -6.59 -22.73 15.29
C SER A 251 -5.63 -23.55 14.43
N ALA A 252 -5.98 -23.73 13.15
CA ALA A 252 -5.18 -24.47 12.19
C ALA A 252 -4.06 -23.64 11.54
N PHE A 253 -3.92 -22.35 11.87
CA PHE A 253 -2.96 -21.47 11.21
C PHE A 253 -1.52 -21.99 11.29
N VAL A 254 -1.08 -22.39 12.50
CA VAL A 254 0.30 -22.84 12.73
C VAL A 254 0.60 -24.09 11.90
N SER A 255 -0.28 -25.10 11.94
CA SER A 255 -0.10 -26.35 11.17
C SER A 255 -0.16 -26.09 9.66
N SER A 256 -1.05 -25.20 9.21
CA SER A 256 -1.17 -24.86 7.80
C SER A 256 0.09 -24.18 7.29
N ILE A 257 0.60 -23.14 7.96
CA ILE A 257 1.78 -22.41 7.50
C ILE A 257 3.04 -23.26 7.58
N SER A 258 3.23 -24.05 8.65
CA SER A 258 4.37 -24.95 8.79
C SER A 258 4.39 -26.03 7.71
N GLY A 259 3.23 -26.56 7.31
CA GLY A 259 3.11 -27.53 6.22
C GLY A 259 3.31 -26.97 4.83
N LEU A 260 3.01 -25.68 4.62
CA LEU A 260 3.11 -25.02 3.33
C LEU A 260 4.51 -24.45 3.04
N VAL A 261 5.27 -24.07 4.07
CA VAL A 261 6.62 -23.56 3.89
C VAL A 261 7.59 -24.69 3.58
N LYS A 262 7.90 -24.88 2.29
CA LYS A 262 8.71 -26.01 1.78
C LYS A 262 10.21 -25.70 1.65
N THR A 263 10.65 -24.54 2.11
CA THR A 263 12.06 -24.15 1.97
C THR A 263 12.93 -24.77 3.06
N LYS A 264 14.13 -25.22 2.68
CA LYS A 264 15.17 -25.70 3.60
C LYS A 264 16.09 -24.54 4.08
N HIS A 265 15.63 -23.31 4.00
CA HIS A 265 16.41 -22.16 4.43
C HIS A 265 16.63 -22.23 5.96
N ASP A 266 17.86 -22.01 6.41
CA ASP A 266 18.25 -22.15 7.82
C ASP A 266 17.35 -21.32 8.76
N SER A 267 16.98 -20.12 8.33
CA SER A 267 16.04 -19.26 9.10
C SER A 267 14.66 -19.90 9.26
N VAL A 268 14.17 -20.65 8.27
CA VAL A 268 12.88 -21.36 8.38
C VAL A 268 13.00 -22.51 9.37
N VAL A 269 14.09 -23.27 9.30
CA VAL A 269 14.36 -24.35 10.23
C VAL A 269 14.43 -23.82 11.67
N ALA A 270 15.13 -22.71 11.88
CA ALA A 270 15.20 -22.05 13.19
C ALA A 270 13.82 -21.61 13.70
N ILE A 271 12.99 -20.99 12.85
CA ILE A 271 11.62 -20.56 13.23
C ILE A 271 10.75 -21.77 13.56
N LEU A 272 10.80 -22.85 12.77
CA LEU A 272 10.03 -24.06 13.02
C LEU A 272 10.42 -24.68 14.37
N LYS A 273 11.72 -24.72 14.69
CA LYS A 273 12.20 -25.17 15.99
C LYS A 273 11.67 -24.28 17.13
N LEU A 274 11.67 -22.95 16.98
CA LEU A 274 11.06 -22.06 17.98
C LEU A 274 9.57 -22.32 18.19
N ILE A 275 8.85 -22.72 17.14
CA ILE A 275 7.43 -23.09 17.23
C ILE A 275 7.25 -24.42 17.96
N GLU A 276 8.13 -25.39 17.70
CA GLU A 276 8.12 -26.71 18.36
C GLU A 276 8.47 -26.60 19.83
N ASP A 277 9.49 -25.82 20.18
CA ASP A 277 9.98 -25.63 21.54
C ASP A 277 9.03 -24.78 22.41
N GLU A 278 8.08 -24.04 21.83
CA GLU A 278 7.13 -23.18 22.57
C GLU A 278 5.89 -23.97 22.99
N GLU A 279 5.59 -24.04 24.27
CA GLU A 279 4.42 -24.74 24.82
C GLU A 279 3.12 -23.94 24.65
N CYS A 280 3.20 -22.62 24.79
CA CYS A 280 2.05 -21.75 24.72
C CYS A 280 1.50 -21.64 23.30
N ARG A 281 0.29 -22.14 23.05
CA ARG A 281 -0.38 -22.09 21.74
C ARG A 281 -0.45 -20.68 21.15
N ILE A 282 -0.69 -19.67 21.97
CA ILE A 282 -0.81 -18.28 21.54
C ILE A 282 0.53 -17.79 21.02
N LYS A 283 1.61 -18.04 21.76
CA LYS A 283 2.96 -17.67 21.35
C LYS A 283 3.38 -18.39 20.08
N ARG A 284 3.10 -19.69 19.94
CA ARG A 284 3.31 -20.46 18.68
C ARG A 284 2.70 -19.76 17.48
N THR A 285 1.45 -19.29 17.63
CA THR A 285 0.73 -18.60 16.56
C THR A 285 1.46 -17.31 16.14
N VAL A 286 1.94 -16.54 17.08
CA VAL A 286 2.64 -15.28 16.80
C VAL A 286 4.03 -15.54 16.20
N ILE A 287 4.76 -16.52 16.71
CA ILE A 287 6.05 -16.96 16.14
C ILE A 287 5.87 -17.41 14.69
N ALA A 288 4.78 -18.13 14.40
CA ALA A 288 4.50 -18.62 13.05
C ALA A 288 4.31 -17.47 12.01
N PHE A 289 3.96 -16.24 12.43
CA PHE A 289 3.93 -15.11 11.50
C PHE A 289 5.31 -14.79 10.89
N MET A 290 6.40 -15.13 11.57
CA MET A 290 7.75 -14.99 11.01
C MET A 290 7.95 -15.81 9.72
N LEU A 291 7.11 -16.83 9.49
CA LEU A 291 7.12 -17.62 8.25
C LEU A 291 6.42 -16.92 7.08
N LEU A 292 5.58 -15.92 7.32
CA LEU A 292 4.81 -15.24 6.28
C LEU A 292 5.65 -14.67 5.13
N PRO A 293 6.81 -14.05 5.34
CA PRO A 293 7.64 -13.59 4.23
C PRO A 293 8.07 -14.70 3.27
N TYR A 294 8.14 -15.97 3.73
CA TYR A 294 8.48 -17.11 2.89
C TYR A 294 7.33 -17.57 1.98
N MET A 295 6.08 -17.24 2.34
CA MET A 295 4.89 -17.54 1.55
C MET A 295 4.77 -16.64 0.29
N PHE A 296 5.51 -15.55 0.23
CA PHE A 296 5.46 -14.60 -0.87
C PHE A 296 6.76 -14.56 -1.66
N PRO A 297 6.72 -14.38 -2.99
CA PRO A 297 7.93 -14.08 -3.74
C PRO A 297 8.51 -12.74 -3.27
N PRO A 298 9.84 -12.61 -3.14
CA PRO A 298 10.46 -11.34 -2.85
C PRO A 298 10.10 -10.30 -3.91
N PRO A 299 9.80 -9.05 -3.51
CA PRO A 299 9.47 -8.00 -4.45
C PRO A 299 10.68 -7.59 -5.28
N ILE A 300 10.42 -6.96 -6.43
CA ILE A 300 11.44 -6.44 -7.33
C ILE A 300 11.37 -4.92 -7.27
N VAL A 301 12.50 -4.29 -6.98
CA VAL A 301 12.67 -2.84 -6.94
C VAL A 301 13.35 -2.37 -8.21
N THR A 302 12.87 -1.29 -8.80
CA THR A 302 13.58 -0.61 -9.87
C THR A 302 14.55 0.40 -9.24
N SER A 303 15.85 0.15 -9.30
CA SER A 303 16.89 1.05 -8.85
C SER A 303 17.65 1.56 -10.06
N GLU A 304 17.80 2.87 -10.15
CA GLU A 304 18.55 3.66 -11.15
C GLU A 304 18.49 3.21 -12.61
N ASN A 305 18.50 1.98 -12.98
CA ASN A 305 18.29 1.42 -14.34
C ASN A 305 18.27 -0.12 -14.30
N ALA A 306 18.23 -0.71 -13.11
CA ALA A 306 18.23 -2.16 -12.95
C ALA A 306 17.01 -2.63 -12.12
N LEU A 307 16.48 -3.79 -12.49
CA LEU A 307 15.50 -4.50 -11.68
C LEU A 307 16.24 -5.34 -10.64
N VAL A 308 16.22 -4.91 -9.38
CA VAL A 308 16.86 -5.61 -8.27
C VAL A 308 15.79 -6.40 -7.50
N LYS A 309 15.99 -7.70 -7.42
CA LYS A 309 15.14 -8.57 -6.60
C LYS A 309 15.62 -8.54 -5.16
N MET A 310 14.72 -8.20 -4.24
CA MET A 310 15.05 -8.25 -2.81
C MET A 310 15.31 -9.68 -2.35
N THR A 311 16.11 -9.81 -1.31
CA THR A 311 16.39 -11.10 -0.66
C THR A 311 15.28 -11.47 0.34
N LYS A 312 15.19 -12.74 0.70
CA LYS A 312 14.29 -13.20 1.78
C LYS A 312 14.71 -12.63 3.15
N ALA A 313 15.99 -12.43 3.37
CA ALA A 313 16.51 -11.81 4.58
C ALA A 313 15.99 -10.38 4.73
N GLU A 314 16.07 -9.54 3.69
CA GLU A 314 15.52 -8.18 3.70
C GLU A 314 14.01 -8.16 3.92
N CYS A 315 13.28 -9.14 3.36
CA CYS A 315 11.84 -9.27 3.60
C CYS A 315 11.52 -9.58 5.07
N MET A 316 12.36 -10.38 5.73
CA MET A 316 12.21 -10.69 7.14
C MET A 316 12.64 -9.53 8.03
N GLU A 317 13.81 -8.92 7.76
CA GLU A 317 14.33 -7.78 8.51
C GLU A 317 13.31 -6.62 8.61
N SER A 318 12.51 -6.43 7.58
CA SER A 318 11.47 -5.39 7.55
C SER A 318 10.13 -5.78 8.18
N PHE A 319 10.01 -7.00 8.74
CA PHE A 319 8.76 -7.53 9.28
C PHE A 319 8.86 -7.87 10.77
N ILE A 320 9.30 -9.09 11.09
CA ILE A 320 9.47 -9.59 12.46
C ILE A 320 10.83 -10.29 12.53
N ASN A 321 11.66 -9.84 13.44
CA ASN A 321 12.99 -10.39 13.69
C ASN A 321 13.03 -11.15 15.01
N HIS A 322 13.96 -12.10 15.14
CA HIS A 322 14.21 -12.81 16.39
C HIS A 322 15.70 -12.80 16.72
N TYR A 323 16.01 -12.54 18.00
CA TYR A 323 17.38 -12.57 18.52
C TYR A 323 17.41 -13.31 19.86
N PRO A 324 18.52 -14.03 20.16
CA PRO A 324 18.60 -14.88 21.35
C PRO A 324 18.66 -14.09 22.66
N ASP A 325 19.14 -12.86 22.62
CA ASP A 325 19.36 -12.01 23.78
C ASP A 325 19.18 -10.51 23.45
N ILE A 326 19.14 -9.68 24.48
CA ILE A 326 18.91 -8.23 24.37
C ILE A 326 20.09 -7.53 23.69
N GLU A 327 21.31 -7.91 23.98
CA GLU A 327 22.52 -7.26 23.44
C GLU A 327 22.60 -7.43 21.92
N THR A 328 22.40 -8.67 21.46
CA THR A 328 22.32 -8.99 20.03
C THR A 328 21.17 -8.23 19.33
N ALA A 329 20.02 -8.15 20.00
CA ALA A 329 18.86 -7.41 19.48
C ALA A 329 19.15 -5.90 19.36
N GLU A 330 19.77 -5.28 20.35
CA GLU A 330 20.13 -3.85 20.33
C GLU A 330 21.12 -3.51 19.21
N ALA A 331 22.16 -4.32 19.07
CA ALA A 331 23.14 -4.16 18.01
C ALA A 331 22.49 -4.29 16.61
N ALA A 332 21.59 -5.26 16.45
CA ALA A 332 20.86 -5.47 15.21
C ALA A 332 19.86 -4.34 14.91
N VAL A 333 19.08 -3.90 15.90
CA VAL A 333 18.15 -2.77 15.79
C VAL A 333 18.88 -1.50 15.34
N THR A 334 20.03 -1.21 15.94
CA THR A 334 20.85 -0.05 15.56
C THR A 334 21.26 -0.11 14.08
N LYS A 335 21.68 -1.29 13.60
CA LYS A 335 22.02 -1.50 12.18
C LYS A 335 20.82 -1.36 11.25
N LEU A 336 19.64 -1.88 11.67
CA LEU A 336 18.40 -1.78 10.89
C LEU A 336 17.94 -0.33 10.78
N LEU A 337 17.98 0.42 11.88
CA LEU A 337 17.60 1.84 11.88
C LEU A 337 18.53 2.69 11.02
N ALA A 338 19.82 2.39 10.99
CA ALA A 338 20.79 3.09 10.14
C ALA A 338 20.53 2.87 8.63
N LYS A 339 19.87 1.77 8.26
CA LYS A 339 19.48 1.48 6.86
C LYS A 339 18.16 2.13 6.46
N GLN A 340 17.32 2.55 7.41
CA GLN A 340 16.00 3.12 7.12
C GLN A 340 16.11 4.56 6.62
N THR A 341 15.55 4.83 5.46
CA THR A 341 15.39 6.20 4.92
C THR A 341 14.13 6.90 5.40
N GLU A 342 13.13 6.12 5.82
CA GLU A 342 11.85 6.57 6.36
C GLU A 342 11.53 5.74 7.60
N MET A 343 10.89 6.33 8.59
CA MET A 343 10.45 5.61 9.78
C MET A 343 9.39 4.56 9.42
N LYS A 344 9.75 3.29 9.60
CA LYS A 344 8.84 2.14 9.44
C LYS A 344 8.88 1.31 10.72
N PRO A 345 7.72 1.12 11.38
CA PRO A 345 7.64 0.20 12.51
C PRO A 345 8.05 -1.22 12.14
N PHE A 346 8.81 -1.89 13.00
CA PHE A 346 9.10 -3.31 12.88
C PHE A 346 9.14 -3.98 14.27
N ILE A 347 9.08 -5.30 14.29
CA ILE A 347 8.96 -6.09 15.52
C ILE A 347 10.22 -6.90 15.74
N VAL A 348 10.63 -6.99 17.00
CA VAL A 348 11.76 -7.81 17.45
C VAL A 348 11.31 -8.70 18.58
N PHE A 349 11.51 -10.02 18.42
CA PHE A 349 11.34 -11.02 19.48
C PHE A 349 12.69 -11.36 20.09
N ILE A 350 12.73 -11.52 21.41
CA ILE A 350 13.96 -11.69 22.16
C ILE A 350 13.86 -12.85 23.13
N GLY A 351 14.89 -13.69 23.10
CA GLY A 351 15.02 -14.84 23.99
C GLY A 351 14.80 -16.18 23.29
N SER A 352 15.30 -17.25 23.91
CA SER A 352 15.07 -18.63 23.49
C SER A 352 14.88 -19.48 24.76
N PRO A 353 13.64 -19.69 25.21
CA PRO A 353 12.35 -19.30 24.62
C PRO A 353 12.11 -17.78 24.61
N ILE A 354 11.21 -17.31 23.74
CA ILE A 354 10.89 -15.88 23.60
C ILE A 354 10.22 -15.36 24.88
N LYS A 355 10.83 -14.32 25.49
CA LYS A 355 10.36 -13.72 26.74
C LYS A 355 9.83 -12.31 26.55
N ILE A 356 10.43 -11.54 25.67
CA ILE A 356 10.15 -10.12 25.44
C ILE A 356 9.99 -9.88 23.95
N SER A 357 9.16 -8.91 23.60
CA SER A 357 9.08 -8.38 22.24
C SER A 357 9.13 -6.86 22.24
N TRP A 358 9.76 -6.30 21.23
CA TRP A 358 9.83 -4.86 21.01
C TRP A 358 9.07 -4.48 19.76
N LEU A 359 8.25 -3.44 19.85
CA LEU A 359 7.84 -2.63 18.74
C LEU A 359 8.82 -1.46 18.61
N VAL A 360 9.58 -1.42 17.53
CA VAL A 360 10.59 -0.38 17.27
C VAL A 360 10.02 0.67 16.32
N MET A 361 10.08 1.94 16.75
CA MET A 361 9.61 3.10 15.98
C MET A 361 10.66 4.21 16.04
N GLY A 362 11.48 4.35 15.01
CA GLY A 362 12.65 5.20 15.06
C GLY A 362 13.54 4.83 16.26
N SER A 363 13.92 5.77 17.10
CA SER A 363 14.73 5.50 18.31
C SER A 363 13.94 4.91 19.48
N THR A 364 12.62 4.87 19.42
CA THR A 364 11.76 4.40 20.51
C THR A 364 11.51 2.91 20.41
N LYS A 365 11.65 2.21 21.54
CA LYS A 365 11.35 0.78 21.70
C LYS A 365 10.25 0.62 22.75
N TYR A 366 9.09 0.09 22.36
CA TYR A 366 8.02 -0.29 23.28
C TYR A 366 8.16 -1.77 23.59
N SER A 367 8.27 -2.10 24.88
CA SER A 367 8.48 -3.47 25.34
C SER A 367 7.17 -4.13 25.72
N PHE A 368 7.00 -5.40 25.33
CA PHE A 368 5.82 -6.22 25.64
C PHE A 368 6.26 -7.63 26.06
N GLU A 369 5.63 -8.13 27.11
CA GLU A 369 5.75 -9.53 27.50
C GLU A 369 4.77 -10.40 26.68
N ASP A 370 3.60 -9.84 26.33
CA ASP A 370 2.62 -10.48 25.46
C ASP A 370 2.90 -10.18 23.97
N LEU A 371 3.27 -11.22 23.22
CA LEU A 371 3.60 -11.12 21.80
C LEU A 371 2.42 -10.65 20.96
N ASN A 372 1.16 -11.03 21.31
CA ASN A 372 -0.03 -10.57 20.61
C ASN A 372 -0.19 -9.07 20.73
N SER A 373 0.03 -8.53 21.93
CA SER A 373 0.01 -7.09 22.18
C SER A 373 1.04 -6.36 21.32
N CYS A 374 2.24 -6.88 21.18
CA CYS A 374 3.27 -6.28 20.34
C CYS A 374 2.78 -6.17 18.87
N ILE A 375 2.25 -7.26 18.29
CA ILE A 375 1.74 -7.25 16.90
C ILE A 375 0.52 -6.33 16.76
N LYS A 376 -0.39 -6.36 17.76
CA LYS A 376 -1.57 -5.50 17.78
C LYS A 376 -1.16 -4.01 17.76
N HIS A 377 -0.21 -3.62 18.60
CA HIS A 377 0.25 -2.24 18.66
C HIS A 377 1.08 -1.83 17.43
N ALA A 378 1.81 -2.75 16.81
CA ALA A 378 2.47 -2.49 15.53
C ALA A 378 1.44 -2.19 14.42
N MET A 379 0.39 -3.00 14.31
CA MET A 379 -0.71 -2.72 13.38
C MET A 379 -1.39 -1.39 13.70
N ALA A 380 -1.63 -1.12 14.98
CA ALA A 380 -2.21 0.15 15.42
C ALA A 380 -1.35 1.35 15.02
N ALA A 381 -0.03 1.27 15.17
CA ALA A 381 0.89 2.34 14.78
C ALA A 381 0.85 2.61 13.27
N TYR A 382 0.83 1.55 12.43
CA TYR A 382 0.66 1.71 10.98
C TYR A 382 -0.66 2.41 10.61
N LEU A 383 -1.76 2.04 11.26
CA LEU A 383 -3.08 2.62 11.02
C LEU A 383 -3.17 4.05 11.53
N ALA A 384 -2.77 4.28 12.79
CA ALA A 384 -2.88 5.57 13.45
C ALA A 384 -2.05 6.65 12.76
N LEU A 385 -0.81 6.34 12.40
CA LEU A 385 0.12 7.27 11.75
C LEU A 385 0.03 7.28 10.22
N ASN A 386 -0.87 6.49 9.64
CA ASN A 386 -1.00 6.36 8.18
C ASN A 386 0.34 6.03 7.47
N ILE A 387 1.15 5.20 8.10
CA ILE A 387 2.43 4.76 7.54
C ILE A 387 2.18 3.65 6.51
N THR A 388 2.82 3.77 5.34
CA THR A 388 2.81 2.68 4.36
C THR A 388 3.67 1.52 4.84
N TYR A 389 3.23 0.28 4.63
CA TYR A 389 4.04 -0.88 4.98
C TYR A 389 5.38 -0.88 4.24
N PRO A 390 6.44 -1.41 4.86
CA PRO A 390 7.72 -1.59 4.18
C PRO A 390 7.52 -2.39 2.90
N PHE A 391 8.12 -1.94 1.80
CA PHE A 391 7.94 -2.58 0.49
C PHE A 391 8.31 -4.07 0.50
N ALA A 392 9.37 -4.41 1.24
CA ALA A 392 9.86 -5.78 1.37
C ALA A 392 8.88 -6.72 2.08
N SER A 393 8.11 -6.23 3.05
CA SER A 393 7.14 -7.00 3.84
C SER A 393 5.69 -6.53 3.66
N GLN A 394 5.40 -5.77 2.61
CA GLN A 394 4.07 -5.22 2.37
C GLN A 394 2.97 -6.28 2.35
N LYS A 395 3.22 -7.41 1.66
CA LYS A 395 2.24 -8.49 1.53
C LYS A 395 1.94 -9.20 2.86
N PRO A 396 2.92 -9.60 3.67
CA PRO A 396 2.71 -10.07 5.04
C PRO A 396 1.85 -9.12 5.88
N TRP A 397 2.18 -7.82 5.89
CA TRP A 397 1.40 -6.84 6.64
C TRP A 397 -0.04 -6.69 6.13
N PHE A 398 -0.25 -6.69 4.81
CA PHE A 398 -1.60 -6.70 4.23
C PHE A 398 -2.39 -7.96 4.59
N LEU A 399 -1.75 -9.12 4.62
CA LEU A 399 -2.39 -10.35 5.05
C LEU A 399 -2.85 -10.24 6.51
N LEU A 400 -1.98 -9.77 7.42
CA LEU A 400 -2.35 -9.54 8.82
C LEU A 400 -3.50 -8.55 8.92
N GLN A 401 -3.38 -7.37 8.30
CA GLN A 401 -4.42 -6.33 8.32
C GLN A 401 -5.78 -6.88 7.90
N LYS A 402 -5.83 -7.53 6.75
CA LYS A 402 -7.09 -7.94 6.12
C LYS A 402 -7.73 -9.17 6.75
N TYR A 403 -6.93 -10.17 7.08
CA TYR A 403 -7.46 -11.49 7.44
C TYR A 403 -7.31 -11.84 8.91
N ILE A 404 -6.35 -11.25 9.62
CA ILE A 404 -6.16 -11.46 11.06
C ILE A 404 -6.85 -10.35 11.85
N PHE A 405 -6.60 -9.08 11.51
CA PHE A 405 -7.23 -7.94 12.17
C PHE A 405 -8.60 -7.56 11.58
N LYS A 406 -8.96 -8.14 10.44
CA LYS A 406 -10.24 -7.89 9.73
C LYS A 406 -10.47 -6.39 9.47
N VAL A 407 -9.40 -5.66 9.19
CA VAL A 407 -9.42 -4.23 8.85
C VAL A 407 -9.36 -4.05 7.36
N SER A 408 -10.35 -3.36 6.79
CA SER A 408 -10.39 -2.95 5.40
C SER A 408 -10.36 -1.43 5.32
N LEU A 409 -9.41 -0.91 4.57
CA LEU A 409 -9.29 0.53 4.33
C LEU A 409 -9.72 0.86 2.89
N PRO A 410 -10.27 2.05 2.64
CA PRO A 410 -10.62 2.47 1.28
C PRO A 410 -9.45 2.41 0.29
N SER A 411 -8.22 2.49 0.78
CA SER A 411 -6.99 2.40 0.00
C SER A 411 -6.54 0.98 -0.35
N ASP A 412 -7.18 -0.06 0.19
CA ASP A 412 -6.79 -1.47 0.00
C ASP A 412 -7.20 -2.04 -1.37
N HIS A 413 -7.45 -1.16 -2.36
CA HIS A 413 -7.96 -1.52 -3.68
C HIS A 413 -7.06 -2.44 -4.50
N MET A 414 -5.80 -2.56 -4.11
CA MET A 414 -4.77 -3.31 -4.82
C MET A 414 -4.31 -4.52 -3.98
N LEU A 415 -5.22 -5.17 -3.28
CA LEU A 415 -4.89 -6.47 -2.70
C LEU A 415 -4.45 -7.39 -3.82
N ASP A 416 -3.16 -7.65 -3.83
CA ASP A 416 -2.53 -8.59 -4.74
C ASP A 416 -3.29 -9.93 -4.66
N ASN A 417 -3.68 -10.48 -5.80
CA ASN A 417 -4.30 -11.80 -5.89
C ASN A 417 -3.47 -12.86 -5.14
N LYS A 418 -2.14 -12.66 -5.03
CA LYS A 418 -1.25 -13.53 -4.28
C LYS A 418 -1.53 -13.51 -2.78
N VAL A 419 -1.86 -12.34 -2.19
CA VAL A 419 -2.24 -12.26 -0.77
C VAL A 419 -3.53 -13.05 -0.52
N LYS A 420 -4.51 -12.93 -1.42
CA LYS A 420 -5.76 -13.70 -1.35
C LYS A 420 -5.51 -15.21 -1.50
N THR A 421 -4.62 -15.61 -2.41
CA THR A 421 -4.25 -17.02 -2.57
C THR A 421 -3.63 -17.58 -1.29
N VAL A 422 -2.62 -16.87 -0.73
CA VAL A 422 -1.97 -17.30 0.52
C VAL A 422 -2.95 -17.32 1.69
N ALA A 423 -3.88 -16.35 1.77
CA ALA A 423 -4.91 -16.34 2.80
C ALA A 423 -5.85 -17.57 2.69
N ASN A 424 -6.18 -17.98 1.47
CA ASN A 424 -6.97 -19.20 1.19
C ASN A 424 -6.19 -20.45 1.62
N ASP A 425 -4.91 -20.55 1.22
CA ASP A 425 -4.04 -21.66 1.55
C ASP A 425 -3.87 -21.82 3.07
N LEU A 426 -3.89 -20.71 3.80
CA LEU A 426 -3.82 -20.66 5.26
C LEU A 426 -5.19 -20.79 5.97
N ASN A 427 -6.27 -21.03 5.23
CA ASN A 427 -7.65 -21.12 5.75
C ASN A 427 -8.08 -19.86 6.55
N LEU A 428 -7.60 -18.67 6.14
CA LEU A 428 -7.96 -17.39 6.75
C LEU A 428 -9.24 -16.77 6.16
N ILE A 429 -9.74 -17.31 5.06
CA ILE A 429 -10.99 -16.89 4.41
C ILE A 429 -12.03 -17.94 4.82
N ALA A 430 -13.08 -17.50 5.54
CA ALA A 430 -14.22 -18.38 5.81
C ALA A 430 -14.83 -18.83 4.47
N ARG A 431 -15.05 -20.16 4.38
CA ARG A 431 -15.74 -20.77 3.23
C ARG A 431 -17.22 -20.44 3.24
#